data_fc2880c15647faf04b411f863c3a94b5
#
_entry.id   fc2880c15647faf04b411f863c3a94b5
#
_cell.length_a   1.000
_cell.length_b   1.000
_cell.length_c   1.000
_cell.angle_alpha   90.00
_cell.angle_beta   90.00
_cell.angle_gamma   90.00
#
_symmetry.space_group_name_H-M   'P 1'
#
loop_
_entity.id
_entity.type
_entity.pdbx_description
1 polymer ?
#
loop_
_entity_poly.entity_id
_entity_poly.type
_entity_poly.pdbx_seq_one_letter_code
_entity_poly.pdbx_strand_id
1 'polypeptide(L)'
;MRGSKTLAALLILSLAATVYCGIRWRAAERRAARAERISVQPPFQRVLLHDLELAQLKKLGLEDPVSALKADLAAQGELLPFKGVLGGRMAFYDKAGMVFLPGGYVYAPGDDGHYLVHAVLRYGVQPGGKIHWLLLDAHKD
;
A
#
# COMPACT_ATOMS: atom_id res chain seq x y z
N MET A 1 -55.29 14.91 -36.01
CA MET A 1 -54.76 15.33 -34.70
C MET A 1 -54.00 14.25 -33.87
N ARG A 2 -53.73 13.06 -34.38
CA ARG A 2 -52.96 12.00 -33.68
C ARG A 2 -51.43 12.13 -33.81
N GLY A 3 -50.90 12.70 -34.90
CA GLY A 3 -49.46 12.80 -35.16
C GLY A 3 -48.67 13.78 -34.29
N SER A 4 -49.32 14.81 -33.75
CA SER A 4 -48.61 15.81 -32.93
C SER A 4 -48.25 15.30 -31.51
N LYS A 5 -49.08 14.42 -30.96
CA LYS A 5 -48.82 13.82 -29.62
C LYS A 5 -47.71 12.79 -29.66
N THR A 6 -47.54 12.04 -30.73
CA THR A 6 -46.46 11.08 -30.91
C THR A 6 -45.11 11.77 -31.13
N LEU A 7 -45.09 12.89 -31.86
CA LEU A 7 -43.89 13.69 -32.07
C LEU A 7 -43.40 14.33 -30.74
N ALA A 8 -44.32 14.85 -29.94
CA ALA A 8 -43.98 15.44 -28.61
C ALA A 8 -43.44 14.37 -27.66
N ALA A 9 -43.99 13.16 -27.66
CA ALA A 9 -43.49 12.05 -26.81
C ALA A 9 -42.07 11.63 -27.18
N LEU A 10 -41.79 11.55 -28.51
CA LEU A 10 -40.43 11.22 -28.99
C LEU A 10 -39.39 12.29 -28.64
N LEU A 11 -39.75 13.58 -28.69
CA LEU A 11 -38.88 14.67 -28.30
C LEU A 11 -38.57 14.64 -26.79
N ILE A 12 -39.54 14.36 -25.93
CA ILE A 12 -39.35 14.24 -24.48
C ILE A 12 -38.44 13.05 -24.15
N LEU A 13 -38.64 11.91 -24.80
CA LEU A 13 -37.80 10.73 -24.65
C LEU A 13 -36.33 10.98 -25.07
N SER A 14 -36.13 11.66 -26.18
CA SER A 14 -34.82 12.06 -26.68
C SER A 14 -34.12 13.01 -25.70
N LEU A 15 -34.84 14.01 -25.17
CA LEU A 15 -34.30 14.96 -24.19
C LEU A 15 -33.94 14.26 -22.88
N ALA A 16 -34.77 13.35 -22.40
CA ALA A 16 -34.50 12.56 -21.20
C ALA A 16 -33.26 11.67 -21.35
N ALA A 17 -33.11 11.03 -22.54
CA ALA A 17 -31.94 10.21 -22.84
C ALA A 17 -30.64 11.02 -22.88
N THR A 18 -30.64 12.21 -23.47
CA THR A 18 -29.46 13.09 -23.50
C THR A 18 -29.08 13.60 -22.13
N VAL A 19 -30.03 13.99 -21.30
CA VAL A 19 -29.79 14.41 -19.92
C VAL A 19 -29.24 13.26 -19.09
N TYR A 20 -29.82 12.07 -19.22
CA TYR A 20 -29.35 10.87 -18.51
C TYR A 20 -27.93 10.48 -18.92
N CYS A 21 -27.59 10.50 -20.21
CA CYS A 21 -26.23 10.27 -20.70
C CYS A 21 -25.23 11.30 -20.18
N GLY A 22 -25.61 12.58 -20.14
CA GLY A 22 -24.77 13.65 -19.64
C GLY A 22 -24.48 13.52 -18.13
N ILE A 23 -25.47 13.09 -17.33
CA ILE A 23 -25.27 12.85 -15.90
C ILE A 23 -24.32 11.65 -15.68
N ARG A 24 -24.50 10.57 -16.41
CA ARG A 24 -23.62 9.40 -16.32
C ARG A 24 -22.20 9.69 -16.75
N TRP A 25 -22.01 10.45 -17.83
CA TRP A 25 -20.69 10.87 -18.28
C TRP A 25 -19.98 11.69 -17.20
N ARG A 26 -20.63 12.74 -16.67
CA ARG A 26 -20.05 13.56 -15.60
C ARG A 26 -19.71 12.73 -14.35
N ALA A 27 -20.52 11.72 -14.03
CA ALA A 27 -20.21 10.81 -12.93
C ALA A 27 -18.99 9.91 -13.23
N ALA A 28 -18.82 9.47 -14.48
CA ALA A 28 -17.66 8.71 -14.91
C ALA A 28 -16.36 9.56 -14.90
N GLU A 29 -16.42 10.80 -15.40
CA GLU A 29 -15.30 11.75 -15.35
C GLU A 29 -14.86 12.06 -13.92
N ARG A 30 -15.83 12.26 -13.00
CA ARG A 30 -15.51 12.48 -11.57
C ARG A 30 -14.84 11.25 -10.94
N ARG A 31 -15.24 10.04 -11.33
CA ARG A 31 -14.60 8.80 -10.86
C ARG A 31 -13.20 8.64 -11.44
N ALA A 32 -13.00 8.93 -12.72
CA ALA A 32 -11.70 8.92 -13.37
C ALA A 32 -10.75 9.95 -12.76
N ALA A 33 -11.20 11.20 -12.58
CA ALA A 33 -10.41 12.26 -11.94
C ALA A 33 -10.10 11.94 -10.47
N ARG A 34 -10.97 11.23 -9.77
CA ARG A 34 -10.71 10.78 -8.39
C ARG A 34 -9.70 9.63 -8.36
N ALA A 35 -9.78 8.69 -9.29
CA ALA A 35 -8.81 7.61 -9.44
C ALA A 35 -7.42 8.16 -9.80
N GLU A 36 -7.36 9.13 -10.70
CA GLU A 36 -6.13 9.81 -11.10
C GLU A 36 -5.50 10.60 -9.93
N ARG A 37 -6.30 11.30 -9.12
CA ARG A 37 -5.80 11.98 -7.91
C ARG A 37 -5.25 11.00 -6.87
N ILE A 38 -5.79 9.80 -6.77
CA ILE A 38 -5.28 8.74 -5.89
C ILE A 38 -3.98 8.15 -6.45
N SER A 39 -3.83 8.06 -7.78
CA SER A 39 -2.63 7.53 -8.43
C SER A 39 -1.47 8.54 -8.52
N VAL A 40 -1.77 9.84 -8.47
CA VAL A 40 -0.77 10.95 -8.49
C VAL A 40 -0.28 11.31 -7.08
N GLN A 41 -0.67 10.59 -6.03
CA GLN A 41 0.14 10.66 -4.83
C GLN A 41 1.54 10.15 -5.20
N PRO A 42 2.59 11.00 -5.07
CA PRO A 42 3.96 10.54 -5.29
C PRO A 42 4.11 9.27 -4.46
N PRO A 43 4.75 8.22 -4.99
CA PRO A 43 4.98 7.03 -4.20
C PRO A 43 5.59 7.53 -2.91
N PHE A 44 4.88 7.38 -1.81
CA PHE A 44 5.37 7.75 -0.49
C PHE A 44 6.79 7.23 -0.45
N GLN A 45 7.76 8.11 -0.25
CA GLN A 45 9.14 7.68 -0.16
C GLN A 45 9.20 6.79 1.09
N ARG A 46 8.95 5.48 0.88
CA ARG A 46 8.86 4.47 1.94
C ARG A 46 10.22 4.17 2.56
N VAL A 47 11.23 4.85 2.07
CA VAL A 47 12.57 4.85 2.61
C VAL A 47 12.91 6.27 3.02
N LEU A 48 12.85 6.53 4.32
CA LEU A 48 13.20 7.83 4.91
C LEU A 48 14.62 7.85 5.48
N LEU A 49 15.45 6.83 5.09
CA LEU A 49 16.83 6.74 5.52
C LEU A 49 17.66 7.84 4.87
N HIS A 50 18.48 8.51 5.67
CA HIS A 50 19.43 9.49 5.16
C HIS A 50 20.61 8.82 4.45
N ASP A 51 21.25 9.54 3.52
CA ASP A 51 22.40 9.04 2.77
C ASP A 51 23.54 8.55 3.69
N LEU A 52 23.72 9.19 4.82
CA LEU A 52 24.71 8.77 5.83
C LEU A 52 24.40 7.39 6.43
N GLU A 53 23.14 7.10 6.74
CA GLU A 53 22.72 5.80 7.24
C GLU A 53 22.88 4.72 6.18
N LEU A 54 22.50 5.01 4.93
CA LEU A 54 22.70 4.11 3.80
C LEU A 54 24.20 3.81 3.59
N ALA A 55 25.06 4.83 3.67
CA ALA A 55 26.50 4.65 3.57
C ALA A 55 27.09 3.81 4.73
N GLN A 56 26.56 3.97 5.95
CA GLN A 56 26.95 3.15 7.11
C GLN A 56 26.54 1.68 6.92
N LEU A 57 25.31 1.42 6.46
CA LEU A 57 24.82 0.08 6.21
C LEU A 57 25.65 -0.63 5.10
N LYS A 58 26.05 0.11 4.05
CA LYS A 58 26.96 -0.41 3.02
C LYS A 58 28.34 -0.77 3.60
N LYS A 59 28.91 0.05 4.47
CA LYS A 59 30.17 -0.25 5.17
C LYS A 59 30.09 -1.49 6.05
N LEU A 60 28.90 -1.82 6.55
CA LEU A 60 28.64 -3.01 7.34
C LEU A 60 28.45 -4.27 6.49
N GLY A 61 28.45 -4.16 5.16
CA GLY A 61 28.41 -5.30 4.24
C GLY A 61 27.08 -5.50 3.51
N LEU A 62 26.16 -4.53 3.57
CA LEU A 62 24.92 -4.56 2.78
C LEU A 62 25.11 -3.75 1.49
N GLU A 63 25.31 -4.39 0.35
CA GLU A 63 25.49 -3.69 -0.95
C GLU A 63 24.26 -2.86 -1.32
N ASP A 64 23.09 -3.44 -1.21
CA ASP A 64 21.79 -2.75 -1.31
C ASP A 64 21.04 -2.85 0.02
N PRO A 65 21.25 -1.88 0.94
CA PRO A 65 20.75 -1.98 2.30
C PRO A 65 19.23 -2.16 2.38
N VAL A 66 18.47 -1.41 1.58
CA VAL A 66 17.01 -1.41 1.64
C VAL A 66 16.45 -2.75 1.16
N SER A 67 16.95 -3.24 0.04
CA SER A 67 16.52 -4.54 -0.51
C SER A 67 16.90 -5.68 0.41
N ALA A 68 18.11 -5.65 0.99
CA ALA A 68 18.57 -6.65 1.93
C ALA A 68 17.72 -6.67 3.22
N LEU A 69 17.45 -5.51 3.82
CA LEU A 69 16.60 -5.39 5.00
C LEU A 69 15.17 -5.90 4.73
N LYS A 70 14.59 -5.53 3.58
CA LYS A 70 13.26 -6.02 3.18
C LYS A 70 13.21 -7.52 2.96
N ALA A 71 14.23 -8.08 2.34
CA ALA A 71 14.29 -9.51 2.07
C ALA A 71 14.46 -10.32 3.36
N ASP A 72 15.33 -9.85 4.25
CA ASP A 72 15.58 -10.50 5.54
C ASP A 72 14.33 -10.42 6.44
N LEU A 73 13.71 -9.23 6.61
CA LEU A 73 12.50 -9.10 7.43
C LEU A 73 11.33 -9.96 6.91
N ALA A 74 11.18 -10.07 5.60
CA ALA A 74 10.12 -10.91 5.01
C ALA A 74 10.26 -12.40 5.39
N ALA A 75 11.46 -12.85 5.73
CA ALA A 75 11.72 -14.21 6.21
C ALA A 75 11.45 -14.38 7.72
N GLN A 76 11.23 -13.31 8.47
CA GLN A 76 11.12 -13.30 9.94
C GLN A 76 9.66 -13.27 10.42
N GLY A 77 8.78 -14.03 9.77
CA GLY A 77 7.36 -14.06 10.13
C GLY A 77 7.09 -14.47 11.59
N GLU A 78 7.99 -15.22 12.20
CA GLU A 78 7.92 -15.64 13.61
C GLU A 78 8.08 -14.50 14.62
N LEU A 79 8.56 -13.32 14.20
CA LEU A 79 8.61 -12.13 15.04
C LEU A 79 7.21 -11.60 15.37
N LEU A 80 6.22 -11.93 14.56
CA LEU A 80 4.84 -11.50 14.80
C LEU A 80 4.20 -12.36 15.88
N PRO A 81 3.65 -11.76 16.96
CA PRO A 81 3.09 -12.48 18.11
C PRO A 81 1.69 -13.06 17.83
N PHE A 82 1.27 -13.05 16.57
CA PHE A 82 -0.04 -13.51 16.14
C PHE A 82 0.07 -14.79 15.33
N LYS A 83 -0.84 -15.71 15.55
CA LYS A 83 -0.97 -16.93 14.73
C LYS A 83 -1.92 -16.66 13.58
N GLY A 84 -1.60 -17.22 12.43
CA GLY A 84 -2.51 -17.24 11.30
C GLY A 84 -3.79 -18.02 11.59
N VAL A 85 -4.87 -17.68 10.92
CA VAL A 85 -6.19 -18.35 11.06
C VAL A 85 -6.50 -19.13 9.78
N LEU A 86 -7.43 -20.09 9.89
CA LEU A 86 -7.91 -20.91 8.76
C LEU A 86 -6.79 -21.56 7.92
N GLY A 87 -5.67 -21.89 8.56
CA GLY A 87 -4.51 -22.48 7.87
C GLY A 87 -3.56 -21.46 7.26
N GLY A 88 -3.82 -20.16 7.38
CA GLY A 88 -2.89 -19.09 6.99
C GLY A 88 -1.66 -19.04 7.89
N ARG A 89 -0.57 -18.48 7.37
CA ARG A 89 0.64 -18.21 8.14
C ARG A 89 0.87 -16.70 8.19
N MET A 90 1.02 -16.17 9.40
CA MET A 90 1.38 -14.78 9.59
C MET A 90 2.78 -14.50 9.09
N ALA A 91 2.96 -13.53 8.21
CA ALA A 91 4.26 -13.13 7.68
C ALA A 91 4.24 -11.69 7.11
N PHE A 92 5.42 -11.16 6.83
CA PHE A 92 5.61 -9.84 6.21
C PHE A 92 5.63 -9.96 4.68
N TYR A 93 4.46 -10.20 4.05
CA TYR A 93 4.37 -10.40 2.60
C TYR A 93 4.52 -9.09 1.80
N ASP A 94 3.95 -7.99 2.28
CA ASP A 94 3.99 -6.69 1.59
C ASP A 94 5.32 -5.95 1.82
N LYS A 95 6.36 -6.35 1.09
CA LYS A 95 7.66 -5.64 1.10
C LYS A 95 7.53 -4.17 0.65
N ALA A 96 6.52 -3.87 -0.16
CA ALA A 96 6.28 -2.51 -0.63
C ALA A 96 5.65 -1.64 0.46
N GLY A 97 4.91 -2.21 1.40
CA GLY A 97 4.35 -1.54 2.57
C GLY A 97 5.36 -1.23 3.67
N MET A 98 6.56 -1.83 3.65
CA MET A 98 7.59 -1.56 4.64
C MET A 98 8.15 -0.15 4.53
N VAL A 99 8.15 0.60 5.63
CA VAL A 99 8.66 1.97 5.73
C VAL A 99 9.84 2.00 6.67
N PHE A 100 11.03 2.27 6.15
CA PHE A 100 12.25 2.41 6.95
C PHE A 100 12.42 3.85 7.41
N LEU A 101 12.63 4.02 8.71
CA LEU A 101 12.77 5.30 9.39
C LEU A 101 14.21 5.48 9.89
N PRO A 102 14.67 6.72 10.10
CA PRO A 102 15.97 6.99 10.69
C PRO A 102 16.12 6.35 12.08
N GLY A 103 17.37 6.00 12.44
CA GLY A 103 17.67 5.41 13.75
C GLY A 103 17.42 3.91 13.85
N GLY A 104 17.26 3.23 12.72
CA GLY A 104 17.10 1.77 12.67
C GLY A 104 15.68 1.29 12.96
N TYR A 105 14.67 2.12 12.74
CA TYR A 105 13.27 1.73 12.90
C TYR A 105 12.64 1.34 11.57
N VAL A 106 11.65 0.47 11.63
CA VAL A 106 10.83 0.09 10.48
C VAL A 106 9.39 -0.14 10.91
N TYR A 107 8.47 0.38 10.12
CA TYR A 107 7.10 -0.06 10.12
C TYR A 107 6.93 -1.13 9.05
N ALA A 108 6.30 -2.26 9.39
CA ALA A 108 6.06 -3.35 8.45
C ALA A 108 4.65 -3.94 8.64
N PRO A 109 3.85 -4.01 7.56
CA PRO A 109 2.59 -4.72 7.60
C PRO A 109 2.85 -6.23 7.51
N GLY A 110 2.18 -6.98 8.40
CA GLY A 110 2.09 -8.43 8.35
C GLY A 110 0.66 -8.87 8.06
N ASP A 111 0.48 -9.96 7.38
CA ASP A 111 -0.85 -10.54 7.15
C ASP A 111 -0.79 -12.07 7.06
N ASP A 112 -1.97 -12.72 7.12
CA ASP A 112 -2.14 -14.15 6.90
C ASP A 112 -3.16 -14.46 5.80
N GLY A 113 -3.56 -13.42 5.04
CA GLY A 113 -4.61 -13.47 4.03
C GLY A 113 -6.02 -13.21 4.56
N HIS A 114 -6.22 -13.07 5.88
CA HIS A 114 -7.52 -12.82 6.51
C HIS A 114 -7.57 -11.52 7.30
N TYR A 115 -6.49 -11.16 7.96
CA TYR A 115 -6.38 -9.89 8.69
C TYR A 115 -4.98 -9.32 8.64
N LEU A 116 -4.90 -8.01 8.81
CA LEU A 116 -3.69 -7.23 8.78
C LEU A 116 -3.14 -7.03 10.19
N VAL A 117 -1.82 -7.03 10.30
CA VAL A 117 -1.08 -6.66 11.51
C VAL A 117 -0.16 -5.49 11.18
N HIS A 118 -0.15 -4.49 12.03
CA HIS A 118 0.77 -3.36 11.96
C HIS A 118 1.90 -3.59 12.97
N ALA A 119 3.12 -3.76 12.49
CA ALA A 119 4.28 -3.99 13.34
C ALA A 119 5.27 -2.84 13.26
N VAL A 120 5.83 -2.47 14.41
CA VAL A 120 6.97 -1.55 14.52
C VAL A 120 8.14 -2.33 15.08
N LEU A 121 9.25 -2.33 14.34
CA LEU A 121 10.45 -3.05 14.72
C LEU A 121 11.66 -2.10 14.72
N ARG A 122 12.70 -2.53 15.41
CA ARG A 122 14.02 -1.95 15.33
C ARG A 122 14.98 -2.96 14.73
N TYR A 123 15.87 -2.51 13.85
CA TYR A 123 16.93 -3.35 13.31
C TYR A 123 18.30 -2.84 13.72
N GLY A 124 19.25 -3.76 13.78
CA GLY A 124 20.67 -3.48 13.88
C GLY A 124 21.43 -4.34 12.90
N VAL A 125 22.49 -3.79 12.32
CA VAL A 125 23.36 -4.52 11.38
C VAL A 125 24.76 -4.62 11.97
N GLN A 126 25.28 -5.84 12.06
CA GLN A 126 26.65 -6.11 12.51
C GLN A 126 27.62 -6.12 11.31
N PRO A 127 28.93 -5.93 11.54
CA PRO A 127 29.94 -6.14 10.52
C PRO A 127 29.78 -7.54 9.86
N GLY A 128 29.86 -7.57 8.54
CA GLY A 128 29.55 -8.78 7.77
C GLY A 128 28.10 -8.89 7.31
N GLY A 129 27.28 -7.84 7.53
CA GLY A 129 25.92 -7.77 7.00
C GLY A 129 24.87 -8.57 7.77
N LYS A 130 25.18 -9.08 8.98
CA LYS A 130 24.22 -9.80 9.80
C LYS A 130 23.19 -8.87 10.40
N ILE A 131 21.91 -9.09 10.10
CA ILE A 131 20.79 -8.28 10.54
C ILE A 131 20.16 -8.90 11.79
N HIS A 132 19.80 -8.06 12.74
CA HIS A 132 19.07 -8.42 13.96
C HIS A 132 17.81 -7.57 14.06
N TRP A 133 16.72 -8.20 14.42
CA TRP A 133 15.42 -7.58 14.57
C TRP A 133 14.93 -7.62 16.01
N LEU A 134 14.30 -6.55 16.43
CA LEU A 134 13.60 -6.44 17.70
C LEU A 134 12.19 -5.91 17.42
N LEU A 135 11.17 -6.72 17.69
CA LEU A 135 9.80 -6.26 17.66
C LEU A 135 9.56 -5.33 18.84
N LEU A 136 9.12 -4.11 18.59
CA LEU A 136 8.80 -3.11 19.60
C LEU A 136 7.32 -3.12 19.94
N ASP A 137 6.48 -3.17 18.91
CA ASP A 137 5.04 -3.21 19.04
C ASP A 137 4.39 -3.90 17.85
N ALA A 138 3.23 -4.51 18.07
CA ALA A 138 2.42 -5.10 17.00
C ALA A 138 0.94 -5.01 17.36
N HIS A 139 0.16 -4.47 16.45
CA HIS A 139 -1.29 -4.28 16.56
C HIS A 139 -2.01 -5.02 15.42
N LYS A 140 -3.12 -5.65 15.76
CA LYS A 140 -3.99 -6.36 14.82
C LYS A 140 -5.24 -5.50 14.56
N ASP A 141 -5.63 -5.35 13.27
CA ASP A 141 -6.91 -4.78 12.86
C ASP A 141 -8.07 -5.76 13.10
#